data_365f8955f679fa041619bd11b61c18cb
#
_entry.id   365f8955f679fa041619bd11b61c18cb
#
_cell.length_a   1.000
_cell.length_b   1.000
_cell.length_c   1.000
_cell.angle_alpha   90.00
_cell.angle_beta   90.00
_cell.angle_gamma   90.00
#
_symmetry.space_group_name_H-M   'P 1'
#
loop_
_entity.id
_entity.type
_entity.pdbx_description
1 polymer ?
#
loop_
_entity_poly.entity_id
_entity_poly.type
_entity_poly.pdbx_seq_one_letter_code
_entity_poly.pdbx_strand_id
1 'polypeptide(L)'
;MAASPATSSAAARASTFARLSNAPLRAPRAAAVSFPSPNSARPAALVADARASRLPVVAAAAGGHQRLMGSLTNTEGLRFGVVVARFNEIVTNLLLQGALEAFERYSVKAENITVVSVPGSFEIPVAAQKLGKSGKYDAILCIGAVIRGDTTHYDAVANSAASGVLNAGLSAGVPCVFGVLTCDDMDQALNRAGGKAGNKGAETAITAVSTQFAWEVNQPVYFHCPSDELSSPAVD
;
A
#
# COMPACT_ATOMS: atom_id res chain seq x y z
N MET A 1 65.60 -42.05 -14.45
CA MET A 1 64.79 -43.21 -14.04
C MET A 1 63.34 -42.92 -14.28
N ALA A 2 62.78 -43.78 -15.12
CA ALA A 2 61.45 -43.65 -15.74
C ALA A 2 60.31 -43.90 -14.76
N ALA A 3 59.21 -43.22 -14.97
CA ALA A 3 57.87 -43.69 -14.56
C ALA A 3 56.83 -43.27 -15.58
N SER A 4 56.22 -44.26 -16.20
CA SER A 4 55.18 -44.16 -17.23
C SER A 4 53.80 -43.73 -16.74
N PRO A 5 52.93 -43.32 -17.66
CA PRO A 5 51.60 -42.77 -17.34
C PRO A 5 50.54 -43.87 -17.29
N ALA A 6 49.55 -43.70 -16.44
CA ALA A 6 48.34 -44.51 -16.39
C ALA A 6 47.24 -43.88 -17.24
N THR A 7 46.80 -44.57 -18.26
CA THR A 7 45.65 -44.31 -19.10
C THR A 7 44.36 -44.72 -18.37
N SER A 8 43.41 -43.77 -18.18
CA SER A 8 42.05 -44.07 -17.73
C SER A 8 41.07 -43.85 -18.87
N SER A 9 40.42 -44.95 -19.26
CA SER A 9 39.39 -45.06 -20.30
C SER A 9 38.08 -44.41 -19.87
N ALA A 10 37.62 -43.46 -20.64
CA ALA A 10 36.29 -42.89 -20.49
C ALA A 10 35.26 -43.74 -21.26
N ALA A 11 34.38 -44.42 -20.54
CA ALA A 11 33.23 -45.13 -21.10
C ALA A 11 32.08 -44.13 -21.36
N ALA A 12 31.80 -43.89 -22.63
CA ALA A 12 30.63 -43.15 -23.08
C ALA A 12 29.35 -43.94 -22.80
N ARG A 13 28.45 -43.38 -21.98
CA ARG A 13 27.07 -43.88 -21.85
C ARG A 13 26.17 -43.13 -22.84
N ALA A 14 25.74 -43.85 -23.89
CA ALA A 14 24.69 -43.41 -24.79
C ALA A 14 23.33 -43.38 -24.06
N SER A 15 22.71 -42.23 -23.91
CA SER A 15 21.33 -42.11 -23.44
C SER A 15 20.37 -42.21 -24.63
N THR A 16 19.56 -43.24 -24.61
CA THR A 16 18.48 -43.52 -25.57
C THR A 16 17.35 -42.51 -25.36
N PHE A 17 17.18 -41.62 -26.33
CA PHE A 17 15.99 -40.75 -26.37
C PHE A 17 14.78 -41.59 -26.82
N ALA A 18 13.86 -41.85 -25.91
CA ALA A 18 12.54 -42.36 -26.23
C ALA A 18 11.69 -41.27 -26.90
N ARG A 19 11.26 -41.51 -28.13
CA ARG A 19 10.29 -40.69 -28.85
C ARG A 19 8.94 -40.77 -28.14
N LEU A 20 8.50 -39.66 -27.55
CA LEU A 20 7.13 -39.49 -27.10
C LEU A 20 6.24 -39.16 -28.32
N SER A 21 5.28 -40.02 -28.58
CA SER A 21 4.27 -39.90 -29.62
C SER A 21 3.33 -38.72 -29.31
N ASN A 22 3.16 -37.86 -30.30
CA ASN A 22 2.16 -36.79 -30.30
C ASN A 22 0.74 -37.40 -30.37
N ALA A 23 0.06 -37.43 -29.22
CA ALA A 23 -1.41 -37.56 -29.18
C ALA A 23 -2.04 -36.16 -29.06
N PRO A 24 -3.07 -35.84 -29.83
CA PRO A 24 -3.74 -34.53 -29.73
C PRO A 24 -4.49 -34.44 -28.41
N LEU A 25 -4.14 -33.44 -27.59
CA LEU A 25 -4.86 -33.05 -26.37
C LEU A 25 -6.23 -32.50 -26.75
N ARG A 26 -7.26 -33.27 -26.41
CA ARG A 26 -8.66 -32.86 -26.50
C ARG A 26 -8.89 -31.73 -25.50
N ALA A 27 -9.26 -30.55 -25.99
CA ALA A 27 -9.59 -29.39 -25.19
C ALA A 27 -10.75 -29.72 -24.20
N PRO A 28 -10.64 -29.33 -22.92
CA PRO A 28 -11.75 -29.48 -22.00
C PRO A 28 -12.88 -28.51 -22.37
N ARG A 29 -14.08 -29.06 -22.46
CA ARG A 29 -15.33 -28.35 -22.67
C ARG A 29 -15.50 -27.33 -21.54
N ALA A 30 -15.60 -26.04 -21.87
CA ALA A 30 -15.91 -24.98 -20.93
C ALA A 30 -17.22 -25.27 -20.22
N ALA A 31 -17.16 -25.54 -18.91
CA ALA A 31 -18.34 -25.56 -18.06
C ALA A 31 -18.74 -24.09 -17.84
N ALA A 32 -19.99 -23.76 -18.22
CA ALA A 32 -20.56 -22.46 -17.93
C ALA A 32 -20.68 -22.29 -16.41
N VAL A 33 -19.87 -21.39 -15.85
CA VAL A 33 -19.99 -20.97 -14.47
C VAL A 33 -21.10 -19.93 -14.42
N SER A 34 -22.28 -20.32 -13.93
CA SER A 34 -23.35 -19.39 -13.60
C SER A 34 -23.00 -18.65 -12.33
N PHE A 35 -22.84 -17.34 -12.44
CA PHE A 35 -22.69 -16.46 -11.29
C PHE A 35 -24.06 -16.24 -10.65
N PRO A 36 -24.22 -16.43 -9.32
CA PRO A 36 -25.45 -16.05 -8.65
C PRO A 36 -25.60 -14.53 -8.65
N SER A 37 -26.81 -14.07 -8.98
CA SER A 37 -27.20 -12.66 -8.94
C SER A 37 -27.01 -12.08 -7.54
N PRO A 38 -26.42 -10.88 -7.37
CA PRO A 38 -26.27 -10.27 -6.06
C PRO A 38 -27.56 -9.57 -5.66
N ASN A 39 -28.45 -10.27 -4.98
CA ASN A 39 -29.60 -9.61 -4.37
C ASN A 39 -29.90 -10.21 -2.99
N SER A 40 -29.13 -9.76 -2.00
CA SER A 40 -29.53 -9.67 -0.59
C SER A 40 -28.46 -8.85 0.17
N ALA A 41 -28.50 -7.54 0.01
CA ALA A 41 -27.78 -6.62 0.87
C ALA A 41 -28.43 -6.65 2.26
N ARG A 42 -27.78 -7.26 3.23
CA ARG A 42 -28.05 -6.99 4.65
C ARG A 42 -27.56 -5.56 4.93
N PRO A 43 -28.35 -4.71 5.57
CA PRO A 43 -27.87 -3.39 5.98
C PRO A 43 -26.78 -3.59 7.04
N ALA A 44 -25.56 -3.16 6.73
CA ALA A 44 -24.52 -2.98 7.72
C ALA A 44 -24.97 -1.86 8.67
N ALA A 45 -24.98 -2.17 9.97
CA ALA A 45 -25.25 -1.17 11.01
C ALA A 45 -24.20 -0.06 10.88
N LEU A 46 -24.63 1.12 10.47
CA LEU A 46 -23.82 2.34 10.43
C LEU A 46 -23.52 2.73 11.88
N VAL A 47 -22.30 2.48 12.31
CA VAL A 47 -21.72 3.17 13.46
C VAL A 47 -21.62 4.64 13.04
N ALA A 48 -22.43 5.50 13.63
CA ALA A 48 -22.37 6.94 13.41
C ALA A 48 -20.99 7.42 13.88
N ASP A 49 -20.12 7.65 12.93
CA ASP A 49 -18.79 8.19 13.17
C ASP A 49 -18.91 9.68 13.47
N ALA A 50 -18.36 10.11 14.60
CA ALA A 50 -18.33 11.52 15.03
C ALA A 50 -17.51 12.45 14.10
N ARG A 51 -17.26 12.00 12.86
CA ARG A 51 -16.51 12.69 11.80
C ARG A 51 -17.27 13.83 11.12
N ALA A 52 -18.58 13.96 11.30
CA ALA A 52 -19.42 14.87 10.50
C ALA A 52 -19.19 16.35 10.77
N SER A 53 -18.34 16.74 11.73
CA SER A 53 -18.18 18.16 12.11
C SER A 53 -16.90 18.85 11.60
N ARG A 54 -16.08 18.15 10.79
CA ARG A 54 -14.81 18.71 10.29
C ARG A 54 -14.94 19.18 8.86
N LEU A 55 -15.71 20.24 8.65
CA LEU A 55 -15.72 20.87 7.34
C LEU A 55 -14.40 21.62 7.10
N PRO A 56 -13.71 21.35 6.00
CA PRO A 56 -12.47 22.01 5.67
C PRO A 56 -12.69 23.49 5.35
N VAL A 57 -11.74 24.32 5.74
CA VAL A 57 -11.70 25.71 5.29
C VAL A 57 -11.40 25.72 3.80
N VAL A 58 -12.40 25.97 2.99
CA VAL A 58 -12.23 26.14 1.55
C VAL A 58 -11.81 27.58 1.32
N ALA A 59 -10.56 27.79 0.90
CA ALA A 59 -10.11 29.09 0.43
C ALA A 59 -10.77 29.37 -0.92
N ALA A 60 -11.74 30.30 -0.94
CA ALA A 60 -12.35 30.77 -2.18
C ALA A 60 -11.30 31.53 -3.00
N ALA A 61 -10.96 31.01 -4.17
CA ALA A 61 -10.09 31.69 -5.11
C ALA A 61 -10.90 32.68 -5.95
N ALA A 62 -10.40 33.91 -6.08
CA ALA A 62 -10.93 34.88 -7.03
C ALA A 62 -10.69 34.34 -8.46
N GLY A 63 -11.78 33.90 -9.11
CA GLY A 63 -11.64 33.42 -10.49
C GLY A 63 -12.53 32.24 -10.88
N GLY A 64 -13.68 32.03 -10.27
CA GLY A 64 -14.71 31.10 -10.79
C GLY A 64 -14.40 29.59 -10.72
N HIS A 65 -13.23 29.16 -10.19
CA HIS A 65 -12.90 27.76 -9.93
C HIS A 65 -12.57 27.53 -8.46
N GLN A 66 -13.06 26.43 -7.91
CA GLN A 66 -12.74 25.98 -6.55
C GLN A 66 -11.39 25.26 -6.55
N ARG A 67 -10.45 25.73 -5.73
CA ARG A 67 -9.15 25.08 -5.52
C ARG A 67 -9.12 24.43 -4.16
N LEU A 68 -9.04 23.11 -4.15
CA LEU A 68 -8.88 22.31 -2.94
C LEU A 68 -7.38 22.02 -2.71
N MET A 69 -6.90 22.27 -1.51
CA MET A 69 -5.51 22.02 -1.13
C MET A 69 -5.50 21.28 0.20
N GLY A 70 -4.54 20.35 0.34
CA GLY A 70 -4.30 19.69 1.61
C GLY A 70 -3.84 20.65 2.70
N SER A 71 -4.18 20.37 3.93
CA SER A 71 -3.75 21.12 5.12
C SER A 71 -2.77 20.28 5.95
N LEU A 72 -1.81 20.95 6.55
CA LEU A 72 -0.87 20.36 7.51
C LEU A 72 -1.15 20.79 8.94
N THR A 73 -2.16 21.65 9.15
CA THR A 73 -2.48 22.24 10.46
C THR A 73 -3.69 21.60 11.15
N ASN A 74 -4.52 20.89 10.40
CA ASN A 74 -5.72 20.22 10.92
C ASN A 74 -5.51 18.70 10.97
N THR A 75 -4.73 18.23 11.94
CA THR A 75 -4.37 16.81 12.10
C THR A 75 -5.11 16.12 13.25
N GLU A 76 -5.93 16.87 13.98
CA GLU A 76 -6.62 16.36 15.15
C GLU A 76 -7.54 15.19 14.82
N GLY A 77 -7.30 14.04 15.50
CA GLY A 77 -8.05 12.80 15.37
C GLY A 77 -7.80 12.05 14.05
N LEU A 78 -6.85 12.47 13.19
CA LEU A 78 -6.40 11.66 12.06
C LEU A 78 -5.59 10.46 12.57
N ARG A 79 -5.83 9.30 11.97
CA ARG A 79 -5.23 8.03 12.33
C ARG A 79 -4.42 7.48 11.17
N PHE A 80 -3.19 7.10 11.44
CA PHE A 80 -2.24 6.65 10.42
C PHE A 80 -1.80 5.21 10.66
N GLY A 81 -1.85 4.40 9.60
CA GLY A 81 -1.17 3.11 9.56
C GLY A 81 0.18 3.26 8.88
N VAL A 82 1.23 2.72 9.46
CA VAL A 82 2.58 2.70 8.88
C VAL A 82 2.98 1.25 8.65
N VAL A 83 3.18 0.88 7.39
CA VAL A 83 3.71 -0.44 7.03
C VAL A 83 5.18 -0.30 6.71
N VAL A 84 6.05 -0.97 7.46
CA VAL A 84 7.50 -0.89 7.31
C VAL A 84 8.12 -2.25 6.99
N ALA A 85 8.93 -2.31 5.93
CA ALA A 85 9.69 -3.50 5.58
C ALA A 85 10.91 -3.66 6.49
N ARG A 86 11.16 -4.89 6.96
CA ARG A 86 12.37 -5.21 7.74
C ARG A 86 13.61 -5.42 6.87
N PHE A 87 13.44 -5.79 5.60
CA PHE A 87 14.57 -5.91 4.69
C PHE A 87 15.23 -4.55 4.49
N ASN A 88 16.56 -4.48 4.55
CA ASN A 88 17.35 -3.24 4.62
C ASN A 88 17.02 -2.39 5.87
N GLU A 89 16.92 -3.04 7.03
CA GLU A 89 16.42 -2.47 8.29
C GLU A 89 17.15 -1.20 8.72
N ILE A 90 18.46 -1.09 8.47
CA ILE A 90 19.24 0.13 8.77
C ILE A 90 18.60 1.35 8.08
N VAL A 91 18.21 1.20 6.82
CA VAL A 91 17.59 2.28 6.03
C VAL A 91 16.13 2.49 6.44
N THR A 92 15.36 1.39 6.56
CA THR A 92 13.92 1.49 6.83
C THR A 92 13.61 2.02 8.22
N ASN A 93 14.46 1.74 9.22
CA ASN A 93 14.32 2.34 10.55
C ASN A 93 14.61 3.85 10.55
N LEU A 94 15.60 4.32 9.80
CA LEU A 94 15.86 5.75 9.64
C LEU A 94 14.68 6.46 8.95
N LEU A 95 14.07 5.83 7.94
CA LEU A 95 12.89 6.35 7.28
C LEU A 95 11.68 6.39 8.24
N LEU A 96 11.48 5.33 9.02
CA LEU A 96 10.41 5.26 10.01
C LEU A 96 10.59 6.35 11.07
N GLN A 97 11.80 6.51 11.61
CA GLN A 97 12.10 7.57 12.58
C GLN A 97 11.76 8.95 12.00
N GLY A 98 12.21 9.25 10.78
CA GLY A 98 11.90 10.52 10.14
C GLY A 98 10.39 10.72 9.92
N ALA A 99 9.65 9.66 9.62
CA ALA A 99 8.19 9.73 9.50
C ALA A 99 7.50 10.04 10.83
N LEU A 100 7.93 9.38 11.92
CA LEU A 100 7.39 9.61 13.27
C LEU A 100 7.70 11.03 13.78
N GLU A 101 8.92 11.51 13.57
CA GLU A 101 9.30 12.91 13.89
C GLU A 101 8.50 13.93 13.09
N ALA A 102 8.19 13.63 11.82
CA ALA A 102 7.32 14.48 11.01
C ALA A 102 5.88 14.50 11.54
N PHE A 103 5.33 13.36 11.90
CA PHE A 103 4.01 13.29 12.51
C PHE A 103 3.93 14.10 13.82
N GLU A 104 4.92 13.97 14.70
CA GLU A 104 5.01 14.75 15.93
C GLU A 104 5.06 16.26 15.64
N ARG A 105 5.88 16.69 14.68
CA ARG A 105 6.00 18.10 14.27
C ARG A 105 4.68 18.68 13.79
N TYR A 106 3.83 17.86 13.17
CA TYR A 106 2.49 18.25 12.71
C TYR A 106 1.38 17.89 13.69
N SER A 107 1.73 17.65 14.96
CA SER A 107 0.78 17.45 16.06
C SER A 107 -0.11 16.19 15.91
N VAL A 108 0.32 15.19 15.17
CA VAL A 108 -0.33 13.88 15.15
C VAL A 108 0.05 13.15 16.44
N LYS A 109 -0.95 12.75 17.21
CA LYS A 109 -0.71 12.05 18.48
C LYS A 109 -0.18 10.64 18.24
N ALA A 110 0.78 10.19 19.06
CA ALA A 110 1.37 8.85 18.96
C ALA A 110 0.32 7.72 19.07
N GLU A 111 -0.72 7.91 19.86
CA GLU A 111 -1.84 6.96 20.00
C GLU A 111 -2.64 6.74 18.71
N ASN A 112 -2.54 7.67 17.76
CA ASN A 112 -3.18 7.62 16.46
C ASN A 112 -2.30 6.99 15.37
N ILE A 113 -1.11 6.52 15.72
CA ILE A 113 -0.17 5.92 14.79
C ILE A 113 -0.01 4.43 15.12
N THR A 114 -0.24 3.57 14.14
CA THR A 114 0.00 2.13 14.26
C THR A 114 1.07 1.70 13.29
N VAL A 115 2.15 1.11 13.80
CA VAL A 115 3.27 0.60 12.98
C VAL A 115 3.14 -0.91 12.84
N VAL A 116 3.18 -1.40 11.60
CA VAL A 116 3.15 -2.82 11.24
C VAL A 116 4.39 -3.18 10.45
N SER A 117 5.17 -4.13 10.95
CA SER A 117 6.38 -4.61 10.27
C SER A 117 6.07 -5.81 9.37
N VAL A 118 6.60 -5.77 8.14
CA VAL A 118 6.52 -6.85 7.15
C VAL A 118 7.91 -7.33 6.74
N PRO A 119 8.07 -8.55 6.20
CA PRO A 119 9.40 -9.07 5.86
C PRO A 119 10.16 -8.21 4.84
N GLY A 120 9.51 -7.83 3.75
CA GLY A 120 10.13 -7.09 2.66
C GLY A 120 9.19 -6.11 1.98
N SER A 121 9.69 -5.40 0.98
CA SER A 121 8.90 -4.40 0.24
C SER A 121 7.79 -5.04 -0.61
N PHE A 122 7.94 -6.31 -0.98
CA PHE A 122 6.93 -7.06 -1.74
C PHE A 122 5.65 -7.31 -0.93
N GLU A 123 5.75 -7.46 0.38
CA GLU A 123 4.60 -7.72 1.26
C GLU A 123 3.88 -6.44 1.74
N ILE A 124 4.49 -5.27 1.53
CA ILE A 124 3.89 -3.99 1.94
C ILE A 124 2.48 -3.79 1.40
N PRO A 125 2.19 -4.02 0.09
CA PRO A 125 0.86 -3.78 -0.46
C PRO A 125 -0.24 -4.62 0.19
N VAL A 126 0.07 -5.86 0.55
CA VAL A 126 -0.90 -6.78 1.18
C VAL A 126 -1.30 -6.26 2.56
N ALA A 127 -0.32 -5.84 3.36
CA ALA A 127 -0.57 -5.25 4.67
C ALA A 127 -1.30 -3.91 4.55
N ALA A 128 -0.88 -3.04 3.63
CA ALA A 128 -1.49 -1.74 3.37
C ALA A 128 -2.97 -1.88 2.98
N GLN A 129 -3.29 -2.81 2.08
CA GLN A 129 -4.68 -3.07 1.68
C GLN A 129 -5.53 -3.54 2.85
N LYS A 130 -4.99 -4.43 3.69
CA LYS A 130 -5.71 -4.93 4.86
C LYS A 130 -5.97 -3.83 5.89
N LEU A 131 -4.98 -2.98 6.16
CA LEU A 131 -5.14 -1.83 7.06
C LEU A 131 -6.14 -0.82 6.48
N GLY A 132 -6.04 -0.46 5.22
CA GLY A 132 -6.96 0.47 4.57
C GLY A 132 -8.41 0.00 4.61
N LYS A 133 -8.67 -1.28 4.29
CA LYS A 133 -10.02 -1.87 4.35
C LYS A 133 -10.57 -2.03 5.76
N SER A 134 -9.77 -1.86 6.80
CA SER A 134 -10.24 -1.97 8.19
C SER A 134 -11.12 -0.79 8.65
N GLY A 135 -11.12 0.33 7.93
CA GLY A 135 -11.81 1.57 8.30
C GLY A 135 -11.25 2.27 9.53
N LYS A 136 -10.10 1.81 10.04
CA LYS A 136 -9.49 2.36 11.26
C LYS A 136 -8.50 3.50 11.00
N TYR A 137 -8.06 3.66 9.76
CA TYR A 137 -7.00 4.59 9.38
C TYR A 137 -7.48 5.53 8.27
N ASP A 138 -6.96 6.72 8.31
CA ASP A 138 -7.28 7.79 7.39
C ASP A 138 -6.28 7.87 6.24
N ALA A 139 -5.04 7.44 6.49
CA ALA A 139 -4.03 7.19 5.46
C ALA A 139 -3.08 6.08 5.90
N ILE A 140 -2.44 5.44 4.92
CA ILE A 140 -1.45 4.39 5.13
C ILE A 140 -0.11 4.84 4.54
N LEU A 141 0.95 4.80 5.35
CA LEU A 141 2.31 4.98 4.89
C LEU A 141 2.93 3.63 4.57
N CYS A 142 3.62 3.54 3.45
CA CYS A 142 4.31 2.34 2.99
C CYS A 142 5.81 2.61 2.93
N ILE A 143 6.57 2.16 3.94
CA ILE A 143 8.00 2.42 4.09
C ILE A 143 8.80 1.16 3.76
N GLY A 144 9.79 1.30 2.87
CA GLY A 144 10.67 0.22 2.46
C GLY A 144 11.93 0.74 1.79
N ALA A 145 12.84 -0.17 1.49
CA ALA A 145 14.02 0.15 0.70
C ALA A 145 14.41 -1.06 -0.17
N VAL A 146 14.45 -0.86 -1.48
CA VAL A 146 14.92 -1.83 -2.47
C VAL A 146 16.21 -1.30 -3.05
N ILE A 147 17.29 -2.06 -2.87
CA ILE A 147 18.63 -1.71 -3.36
C ILE A 147 18.99 -2.70 -4.46
N ARG A 148 19.52 -2.18 -5.57
CA ARG A 148 19.86 -2.99 -6.74
C ARG A 148 20.99 -3.95 -6.41
N GLY A 149 20.76 -5.22 -6.71
CA GLY A 149 21.75 -6.29 -6.67
C GLY A 149 22.13 -6.71 -8.10
N ASP A 150 22.80 -7.85 -8.20
CA ASP A 150 23.35 -8.37 -9.46
C ASP A 150 22.30 -8.95 -10.41
N THR A 151 21.05 -9.13 -9.96
CA THR A 151 19.98 -9.77 -10.72
C THR A 151 18.84 -8.81 -11.00
N THR A 152 17.96 -9.20 -11.95
CA THR A 152 16.73 -8.45 -12.25
C THR A 152 15.66 -8.53 -11.16
N HIS A 153 15.92 -9.21 -10.04
CA HIS A 153 15.00 -9.30 -8.91
C HIS A 153 14.60 -7.94 -8.36
N TYR A 154 15.53 -6.98 -8.35
CA TYR A 154 15.26 -5.59 -8.00
C TYR A 154 14.06 -5.02 -8.75
N ASP A 155 14.04 -5.16 -10.07
CA ASP A 155 12.99 -4.58 -10.92
C ASP A 155 11.63 -5.23 -10.63
N ALA A 156 11.62 -6.55 -10.39
CA ALA A 156 10.40 -7.27 -10.03
C ALA A 156 9.82 -6.79 -8.68
N VAL A 157 10.65 -6.64 -7.65
CA VAL A 157 10.21 -6.19 -6.32
C VAL A 157 9.80 -4.72 -6.36
N ALA A 158 10.59 -3.83 -6.95
CA ALA A 158 10.32 -2.40 -7.02
C ALA A 158 9.01 -2.10 -7.75
N ASN A 159 8.80 -2.70 -8.93
CA ASN A 159 7.59 -2.50 -9.72
C ASN A 159 6.35 -3.10 -9.04
N SER A 160 6.49 -4.29 -8.45
CA SER A 160 5.38 -4.93 -7.73
C SER A 160 4.97 -4.15 -6.49
N ALA A 161 5.92 -3.63 -5.72
CA ALA A 161 5.65 -2.80 -4.56
C ALA A 161 4.94 -1.49 -4.96
N ALA A 162 5.43 -0.79 -6.00
CA ALA A 162 4.84 0.46 -6.45
C ALA A 162 3.41 0.27 -6.97
N SER A 163 3.19 -0.68 -7.88
CA SER A 163 1.87 -0.99 -8.43
C SER A 163 0.92 -1.50 -7.35
N GLY A 164 1.44 -2.32 -6.44
CA GLY A 164 0.66 -2.90 -5.36
C GLY A 164 0.18 -1.86 -4.35
N VAL A 165 1.01 -0.89 -3.96
CA VAL A 165 0.63 0.20 -3.04
C VAL A 165 -0.43 1.10 -3.66
N LEU A 166 -0.29 1.45 -4.95
CA LEU A 166 -1.31 2.19 -5.68
C LEU A 166 -2.65 1.44 -5.67
N ASN A 167 -2.63 0.16 -6.03
CA ASN A 167 -3.84 -0.67 -6.05
C ASN A 167 -4.45 -0.87 -4.66
N ALA A 168 -3.63 -0.96 -3.61
CA ALA A 168 -4.10 -1.03 -2.23
C ALA A 168 -4.92 0.21 -1.86
N GLY A 169 -4.42 1.41 -2.18
CA GLY A 169 -5.12 2.67 -1.95
C GLY A 169 -6.44 2.76 -2.73
N LEU A 170 -6.40 2.48 -4.03
CA LEU A 170 -7.60 2.50 -4.88
C LEU A 170 -8.68 1.53 -4.41
N SER A 171 -8.30 0.31 -4.00
CA SER A 171 -9.25 -0.72 -3.58
C SER A 171 -9.76 -0.54 -2.15
N ALA A 172 -9.03 0.16 -1.30
CA ALA A 172 -9.41 0.43 0.08
C ALA A 172 -10.17 1.76 0.23
N GLY A 173 -10.10 2.66 -0.76
CA GLY A 173 -10.65 4.00 -0.66
C GLY A 173 -9.94 4.87 0.38
N VAL A 174 -8.68 4.56 0.69
CA VAL A 174 -7.84 5.26 1.66
C VAL A 174 -6.49 5.56 1.02
N PRO A 175 -5.96 6.78 1.13
CA PRO A 175 -4.66 7.12 0.59
C PRO A 175 -3.55 6.20 1.11
N CYS A 176 -2.87 5.50 0.18
CA CYS A 176 -1.67 4.72 0.49
C CYS A 176 -0.46 5.44 -0.12
N VAL A 177 0.40 5.98 0.72
CA VAL A 177 1.53 6.80 0.28
C VAL A 177 2.78 5.94 0.12
N PHE A 178 3.39 6.02 -1.07
CA PHE A 178 4.56 5.22 -1.43
C PHE A 178 5.84 5.87 -0.92
N GLY A 179 6.38 5.35 0.18
CA GLY A 179 7.66 5.73 0.79
C GLY A 179 8.73 4.64 0.65
N VAL A 180 8.66 3.84 -0.42
CA VAL A 180 9.67 2.80 -0.68
C VAL A 180 10.78 3.39 -1.53
N LEU A 181 12.00 3.38 -0.99
CA LEU A 181 13.19 3.79 -1.74
C LEU A 181 13.54 2.72 -2.78
N THR A 182 13.94 3.20 -3.96
CA THR A 182 14.49 2.38 -5.04
C THR A 182 15.84 2.97 -5.42
N CYS A 183 16.92 2.33 -4.99
CA CYS A 183 18.28 2.86 -5.07
C CYS A 183 19.21 1.88 -5.77
N ASP A 184 20.25 2.40 -6.43
CA ASP A 184 21.27 1.56 -7.05
C ASP A 184 22.25 1.00 -6.02
N ASP A 185 22.51 1.74 -4.95
CA ASP A 185 23.44 1.36 -3.88
C ASP A 185 22.98 1.82 -2.48
N MET A 186 23.68 1.36 -1.46
CA MET A 186 23.39 1.68 -0.07
C MET A 186 23.63 3.16 0.25
N ASP A 187 24.59 3.80 -0.37
CA ASP A 187 24.90 5.22 -0.13
C ASP A 187 23.76 6.12 -0.63
N GLN A 188 23.17 5.79 -1.78
CA GLN A 188 21.97 6.47 -2.25
C GLN A 188 20.82 6.31 -1.25
N ALA A 189 20.63 5.11 -0.71
CA ALA A 189 19.57 4.84 0.24
C ALA A 189 19.76 5.63 1.54
N LEU A 190 20.96 5.62 2.12
CA LEU A 190 21.30 6.37 3.35
C LEU A 190 21.19 7.88 3.14
N ASN A 191 21.62 8.40 1.98
CA ASN A 191 21.47 9.81 1.66
C ASN A 191 20.00 10.27 1.63
N ARG A 192 19.05 9.39 1.34
CA ARG A 192 17.61 9.66 1.32
C ARG A 192 16.89 9.30 2.63
N ALA A 193 17.58 8.63 3.53
CA ALA A 193 17.06 8.25 4.85
C ALA A 193 17.53 9.17 5.98
N GLY A 194 17.92 10.41 5.68
CA GLY A 194 18.39 11.40 6.64
C GLY A 194 19.77 11.97 6.32
N GLY A 195 20.38 11.58 5.19
CA GLY A 195 21.63 12.15 4.70
C GLY A 195 21.42 13.45 3.89
N LYS A 196 22.27 13.68 2.89
CA LYS A 196 22.28 14.93 2.10
C LYS A 196 20.97 15.27 1.39
N ALA A 197 20.17 14.26 1.04
CA ALA A 197 18.90 14.43 0.32
C ALA A 197 17.68 14.49 1.27
N GLY A 198 17.90 14.70 2.56
CA GLY A 198 16.84 14.71 3.57
C GLY A 198 16.31 13.32 3.91
N ASN A 199 15.13 13.24 4.54
CA ASN A 199 14.52 12.00 4.94
C ASN A 199 13.20 11.78 4.18
N LYS A 200 13.18 10.80 3.28
CA LYS A 200 12.00 10.49 2.47
C LYS A 200 10.86 9.88 3.29
N GLY A 201 11.12 9.31 4.45
CA GLY A 201 10.09 8.89 5.39
C GLY A 201 9.32 10.09 5.95
N ALA A 202 10.03 11.16 6.31
CA ALA A 202 9.41 12.41 6.74
C ALA A 202 8.54 13.03 5.63
N GLU A 203 9.05 13.07 4.39
CA GLU A 203 8.27 13.57 3.24
C GLU A 203 7.02 12.71 2.99
N THR A 204 7.12 11.40 3.17
CA THR A 204 5.99 10.47 3.05
C THR A 204 4.91 10.76 4.10
N ALA A 205 5.31 11.02 5.35
CA ALA A 205 4.38 11.38 6.42
C ALA A 205 3.66 12.72 6.13
N ILE A 206 4.41 13.74 5.69
CA ILE A 206 3.85 15.03 5.28
C ILE A 206 2.86 14.84 4.13
N THR A 207 3.21 14.02 3.15
CA THR A 207 2.32 13.69 2.03
C THR A 207 1.04 13.02 2.51
N ALA A 208 1.12 12.08 3.46
CA ALA A 208 -0.05 11.39 3.99
C ALA A 208 -1.02 12.35 4.70
N VAL A 209 -0.51 13.25 5.54
CA VAL A 209 -1.31 14.29 6.21
C VAL A 209 -2.01 15.17 5.19
N SER A 210 -1.27 15.68 4.19
CA SER A 210 -1.80 16.57 3.17
C SER A 210 -2.82 15.89 2.24
N THR A 211 -2.54 14.64 1.84
CA THR A 211 -3.41 13.89 0.92
C THR A 211 -4.72 13.50 1.59
N GLN A 212 -4.68 13.11 2.87
CA GLN A 212 -5.86 12.76 3.63
C GLN A 212 -6.85 13.94 3.67
N PHE A 213 -6.38 15.13 3.94
CA PHE A 213 -7.23 16.32 3.96
C PHE A 213 -7.92 16.58 2.60
N ALA A 214 -7.17 16.46 1.49
CA ALA A 214 -7.73 16.62 0.16
C ALA A 214 -8.75 15.52 -0.20
N TRP A 215 -8.58 14.32 0.37
CA TRP A 215 -9.47 13.18 0.16
C TRP A 215 -10.82 13.37 0.89
N GLU A 216 -10.80 13.85 2.13
CA GLU A 216 -12.02 14.13 2.90
C GLU A 216 -12.90 15.18 2.25
N VAL A 217 -12.30 16.23 1.69
CA VAL A 217 -13.02 17.32 1.01
C VAL A 217 -13.80 16.82 -0.21
N ASN A 218 -13.33 15.78 -0.87
CA ASN A 218 -13.95 15.21 -2.08
C ASN A 218 -14.94 14.06 -1.82
N GLN A 219 -15.11 13.62 -0.58
CA GLN A 219 -16.14 12.63 -0.28
C GLN A 219 -17.51 13.29 -0.46
N PRO A 220 -18.43 12.70 -1.24
CA PRO A 220 -19.78 13.21 -1.32
C PRO A 220 -20.39 13.19 0.07
N VAL A 221 -20.86 14.34 0.54
CA VAL A 221 -21.61 14.45 1.78
C VAL A 221 -22.93 13.72 1.54
N TYR A 222 -23.00 12.46 1.93
CA TYR A 222 -24.29 11.77 2.01
C TYR A 222 -25.05 12.41 3.15
N PHE A 223 -25.94 13.38 2.83
CA PHE A 223 -26.96 13.80 3.76
C PHE A 223 -27.80 12.57 4.08
N HIS A 224 -27.61 12.02 5.26
CA HIS A 224 -28.56 11.07 5.80
C HIS A 224 -29.84 11.87 6.08
N CYS A 225 -30.79 11.80 5.16
CA CYS A 225 -32.15 12.22 5.43
C CYS A 225 -32.65 11.30 6.55
N PRO A 226 -32.98 11.81 7.74
CA PRO A 226 -33.67 10.98 8.70
C PRO A 226 -34.98 10.57 8.00
N SER A 227 -35.09 9.26 7.73
CA SER A 227 -36.34 8.70 7.23
C SER A 227 -37.42 9.02 8.25
N ASP A 228 -38.40 9.81 7.80
CA ASP A 228 -39.59 10.21 8.52
C ASP A 228 -40.16 9.01 9.30
N GLU A 229 -40.20 9.13 10.61
CA GLU A 229 -41.12 8.42 11.44
C GLU A 229 -42.54 8.92 11.07
N LEU A 230 -43.06 8.40 9.97
CA LEU A 230 -44.50 8.45 9.72
C LEU A 230 -45.17 7.46 10.67
N SER A 231 -45.49 7.95 11.86
CA SER A 231 -46.46 7.34 12.73
C SER A 231 -47.77 7.15 11.97
N SER A 232 -48.11 5.91 11.72
CA SER A 232 -49.47 5.57 11.31
C SER A 232 -50.45 5.95 12.40
N PRO A 233 -51.52 6.73 12.11
CA PRO A 233 -52.59 6.91 13.07
C PRO A 233 -53.34 5.58 13.24
N ALA A 234 -53.54 5.20 14.50
CA ALA A 234 -54.43 4.13 14.87
C ALA A 234 -55.83 4.45 14.33
N VAL A 235 -56.41 3.51 13.59
CA VAL A 235 -57.81 3.55 13.21
C VAL A 235 -58.58 2.74 14.26
N ASP A 236 -59.47 3.44 14.96
CA ASP A 236 -60.50 2.87 15.82
C ASP A 236 -61.50 2.04 15.04
#